data_3ce71d08729c6c3c2d6008216a8bc11d
#
_entry.id   3ce71d08729c6c3c2d6008216a8bc11d
#
_cell.length_a   1.000
_cell.length_b   1.000
_cell.length_c   1.000
_cell.angle_alpha   90.00
_cell.angle_beta   90.00
_cell.angle_gamma   90.00
#
_symmetry.space_group_name_H-M   'P 1'
#
loop_
_entity.id
_entity.type
_entity.pdbx_description
1 polymer ?
#
loop_
_entity_poly.entity_id
_entity_poly.type
_entity_poly.pdbx_seq_one_letter_code
_entity_poly.pdbx_strand_id
1 'polypeptide(L)'
;EVAEEAVAMARRLGDEPALAHALAAHCDAVAGPDDAEMRTEESAEIIDIGTRLGQAELRLLGLRLRIVALLEQGLVSTALAEMRAYAELAVRLRQPLYEWYVPLWRGFAAHLVGDVNQLAQRAAEGENLGARAGSDNARLLAAVQRVWVHLESVDIDQHIDDIMRDFTGQPGLDAVGDTMFALFPGQPDTLRTRAVARLEQLLDPLPVDAEYLSNLCLVAWSVLDGGDHGEPLRVLHDRLLPHAARFAVDGIAAGYHGSVARYVGALAARLDGPVYEAAEGHLRRALADNEAAGAVLAATHTRRVLGEHLLDRNRQGDADDGRTLLSEALEGYQRMGLTRRAEQVRLRLAGDQSTAPEAEFRRAGDSWDVAYRGRRVSVRDSKGMRDLAVLLARPGHEVHALDLVRLTEGTAGERTAAQGGLGDVLDDRARDAYRHRLATLDAAIDEADELGHTEAGDRARDERAAIVAELAGAYGLGGRPRRTGDPAERARSTVTWRIRDTIARLERVHPEIGTHLRASVRTGTYCRYEPESDPGWTL
;
A
#
# COMPACT_ATOMS: atom_id res chain seq x y z
N GLU A 1 36.48 -2.95 -14.69
CA GLU A 1 37.92 -3.25 -14.81
C GLU A 1 38.17 -4.45 -15.73
N VAL A 2 37.79 -5.70 -15.41
CA VAL A 2 38.00 -6.88 -16.28
C VAL A 2 37.32 -6.72 -17.65
N ALA A 3 36.09 -6.21 -17.70
CA ALA A 3 35.38 -5.98 -18.95
C ALA A 3 36.02 -4.87 -19.80
N GLU A 4 36.50 -3.79 -19.19
CA GLU A 4 37.24 -2.72 -19.85
C GLU A 4 38.57 -3.24 -20.47
N GLU A 5 39.29 -4.08 -19.73
CA GLU A 5 40.49 -4.73 -20.24
C GLU A 5 40.20 -5.62 -21.45
N ALA A 6 39.09 -6.37 -21.42
CA ALA A 6 38.64 -7.20 -22.54
C ALA A 6 38.32 -6.35 -23.78
N VAL A 7 37.63 -5.23 -23.62
CA VAL A 7 37.35 -4.26 -24.69
C VAL A 7 38.64 -3.71 -25.27
N ALA A 8 39.56 -3.27 -24.41
CA ALA A 8 40.86 -2.74 -24.85
C ALA A 8 41.70 -3.79 -25.59
N MET A 9 41.66 -5.04 -25.15
CA MET A 9 42.38 -6.13 -25.80
C MET A 9 41.79 -6.46 -27.18
N ALA A 10 40.45 -6.61 -27.28
CA ALA A 10 39.77 -6.90 -28.54
C ALA A 10 40.02 -5.80 -29.60
N ARG A 11 40.00 -4.52 -29.17
CA ARG A 11 40.35 -3.37 -30.03
C ARG A 11 41.78 -3.45 -30.54
N ARG A 12 42.76 -3.79 -29.68
CA ARG A 12 44.17 -3.95 -30.10
C ARG A 12 44.37 -5.09 -31.09
N LEU A 13 43.59 -6.18 -30.93
CA LEU A 13 43.69 -7.36 -31.81
C LEU A 13 42.95 -7.16 -33.14
N GLY A 14 42.07 -6.19 -33.23
CA GLY A 14 41.20 -5.97 -34.40
C GLY A 14 40.18 -7.09 -34.60
N ASP A 15 39.82 -7.82 -33.53
CA ASP A 15 38.86 -8.90 -33.56
C ASP A 15 37.47 -8.34 -33.27
N GLU A 16 36.71 -8.03 -34.36
CA GLU A 16 35.40 -7.44 -34.26
C GLU A 16 34.34 -8.29 -33.51
N PRO A 17 34.24 -9.64 -33.72
CA PRO A 17 33.34 -10.48 -32.93
C PRO A 17 33.70 -10.47 -31.44
N ALA A 18 34.99 -10.58 -31.10
CA ALA A 18 35.44 -10.52 -29.70
C ALA A 18 35.15 -9.13 -29.07
N LEU A 19 35.31 -8.05 -29.86
CA LEU A 19 35.00 -6.70 -29.43
C LEU A 19 33.51 -6.56 -29.10
N ALA A 20 32.60 -7.06 -29.97
CA ALA A 20 31.17 -7.00 -29.73
C ALA A 20 30.76 -7.72 -28.43
N HIS A 21 31.33 -8.89 -28.15
CA HIS A 21 31.06 -9.61 -26.89
C HIS A 21 31.68 -8.92 -25.67
N ALA A 22 32.88 -8.35 -25.80
CA ALA A 22 33.52 -7.60 -24.73
C ALA A 22 32.74 -6.33 -24.37
N LEU A 23 32.22 -5.59 -25.37
CA LEU A 23 31.35 -4.44 -25.18
C LEU A 23 30.01 -4.84 -24.49
N ALA A 24 29.42 -5.97 -24.90
CA ALA A 24 28.22 -6.47 -24.26
C ALA A 24 28.47 -6.81 -22.77
N ALA A 25 29.59 -7.50 -22.47
CA ALA A 25 29.99 -7.80 -21.09
C ALA A 25 30.27 -6.51 -20.28
N HIS A 26 30.82 -5.48 -20.93
CA HIS A 26 31.02 -4.18 -20.28
C HIS A 26 29.68 -3.48 -19.99
N CYS A 27 28.77 -3.41 -20.95
CA CYS A 27 27.41 -2.88 -20.73
C CYS A 27 26.69 -3.57 -19.56
N ASP A 28 26.79 -4.92 -19.46
CA ASP A 28 26.17 -5.66 -18.35
C ASP A 28 26.91 -5.40 -17.01
N ALA A 29 28.24 -5.23 -17.02
CA ALA A 29 29.04 -4.98 -15.82
C ALA A 29 28.83 -3.58 -15.21
N VAL A 30 28.42 -2.62 -16.04
CA VAL A 30 28.16 -1.23 -15.65
C VAL A 30 26.68 -0.87 -15.80
N ALA A 31 25.80 -1.86 -15.68
CA ALA A 31 24.34 -1.68 -15.80
C ALA A 31 23.77 -0.98 -14.57
N GLY A 32 24.20 0.25 -14.33
CA GLY A 32 23.74 1.12 -13.25
C GLY A 32 23.11 2.42 -13.78
N PRO A 33 22.54 3.25 -12.90
CA PRO A 33 21.81 4.46 -13.30
C PRO A 33 22.69 5.54 -13.93
N ASP A 34 24.01 5.49 -13.72
CA ASP A 34 24.91 6.56 -14.13
C ASP A 34 25.51 6.36 -15.53
N ASP A 35 25.51 5.14 -16.06
CA ASP A 35 26.22 4.76 -17.28
C ASP A 35 25.32 4.53 -18.50
N ALA A 36 24.06 4.98 -18.47
CA ALA A 36 23.08 4.75 -19.53
C ALA A 36 23.50 5.35 -20.88
N GLU A 37 24.12 6.52 -20.89
CA GLU A 37 24.61 7.18 -22.12
C GLU A 37 25.73 6.38 -22.77
N MET A 38 26.75 5.95 -21.98
CA MET A 38 27.86 5.14 -22.47
C MET A 38 27.35 3.79 -22.99
N ARG A 39 26.44 3.12 -22.25
CA ARG A 39 25.84 1.85 -22.72
C ARG A 39 25.07 2.01 -24.02
N THR A 40 24.46 3.19 -24.27
CA THR A 40 23.80 3.49 -25.53
C THR A 40 24.80 3.58 -26.69
N GLU A 41 25.98 4.16 -26.47
CA GLU A 41 27.05 4.24 -27.48
C GLU A 41 27.68 2.87 -27.76
N GLU A 42 28.05 2.13 -26.73
CA GLU A 42 28.68 0.79 -26.86
C GLU A 42 27.72 -0.21 -27.54
N SER A 43 26.44 -0.20 -27.16
CA SER A 43 25.44 -1.06 -27.81
C SER A 43 25.20 -0.70 -29.29
N ALA A 44 25.35 0.55 -29.67
CA ALA A 44 25.34 0.96 -31.08
C ALA A 44 26.56 0.38 -31.83
N GLU A 45 27.74 0.40 -31.22
CA GLU A 45 28.94 -0.20 -31.82
C GLU A 45 28.76 -1.72 -32.04
N ILE A 46 28.11 -2.42 -31.08
CA ILE A 46 27.77 -3.86 -31.25
C ILE A 46 26.82 -4.07 -32.45
N ILE A 47 25.80 -3.24 -32.59
CA ILE A 47 24.85 -3.31 -33.72
C ILE A 47 25.57 -3.11 -35.04
N ASP A 48 26.45 -2.13 -35.11
CA ASP A 48 27.24 -1.82 -36.32
C ASP A 48 28.21 -2.97 -36.69
N ILE A 49 28.89 -3.56 -35.71
CA ILE A 49 29.74 -4.75 -35.92
C ILE A 49 28.90 -5.89 -36.47
N GLY A 50 27.77 -6.22 -35.80
CA GLY A 50 26.88 -7.28 -36.25
C GLY A 50 26.30 -7.03 -37.65
N THR A 51 26.09 -5.77 -38.03
CA THR A 51 25.62 -5.38 -39.39
C THR A 51 26.72 -5.59 -40.42
N ARG A 52 27.95 -5.13 -40.15
CA ARG A 52 29.09 -5.31 -41.07
C ARG A 52 29.45 -6.79 -41.29
N LEU A 53 29.37 -7.59 -40.24
CA LEU A 53 29.68 -9.03 -40.29
C LEU A 53 28.51 -9.89 -40.79
N GLY A 54 27.30 -9.32 -40.98
CA GLY A 54 26.12 -10.08 -41.32
C GLY A 54 25.62 -11.01 -40.21
N GLN A 55 26.04 -10.78 -38.96
CA GLN A 55 25.71 -11.59 -37.78
C GLN A 55 24.45 -11.04 -37.08
N ALA A 56 23.33 -11.70 -37.30
CA ALA A 56 22.04 -11.28 -36.76
C ALA A 56 22.00 -11.36 -35.22
N GLU A 57 22.69 -12.35 -34.63
CA GLU A 57 22.76 -12.56 -33.19
C GLU A 57 23.45 -11.39 -32.47
N LEU A 58 24.55 -10.87 -33.03
CA LEU A 58 25.23 -9.68 -32.48
C LEU A 58 24.36 -8.45 -32.57
N ARG A 59 23.61 -8.30 -33.68
CA ARG A 59 22.65 -7.20 -33.80
C ARG A 59 21.54 -7.28 -32.76
N LEU A 60 20.99 -8.47 -32.51
CA LEU A 60 19.98 -8.68 -31.47
C LEU A 60 20.56 -8.41 -30.08
N LEU A 61 21.79 -8.81 -29.82
CA LEU A 61 22.48 -8.53 -28.56
C LEU A 61 22.61 -7.02 -28.33
N GLY A 62 23.12 -6.28 -29.31
CA GLY A 62 23.24 -4.82 -29.22
C GLY A 62 21.89 -4.11 -29.08
N LEU A 63 20.88 -4.52 -29.85
CA LEU A 63 19.52 -3.96 -29.75
C LEU A 63 18.93 -4.17 -28.34
N ARG A 64 19.08 -5.36 -27.75
CA ARG A 64 18.62 -5.66 -26.40
C ARG A 64 19.23 -4.72 -25.35
N LEU A 65 20.54 -4.53 -25.39
CA LEU A 65 21.26 -3.66 -24.45
C LEU A 65 20.87 -2.19 -24.64
N ARG A 66 20.78 -1.75 -25.91
CA ARG A 66 20.44 -0.37 -26.28
C ARG A 66 19.03 0.02 -25.85
N ILE A 67 18.07 -0.88 -25.99
CA ILE A 67 16.67 -0.66 -25.58
C ILE A 67 16.59 -0.24 -24.11
N VAL A 68 17.25 -0.96 -23.20
CA VAL A 68 17.24 -0.65 -21.77
C VAL A 68 17.89 0.71 -21.50
N ALA A 69 19.10 0.93 -22.04
CA ALA A 69 19.83 2.18 -21.86
C ALA A 69 19.05 3.41 -22.39
N LEU A 70 18.32 3.28 -23.49
CA LEU A 70 17.46 4.34 -24.02
C LEU A 70 16.26 4.62 -23.11
N LEU A 71 15.65 3.58 -22.53
CA LEU A 71 14.51 3.73 -21.62
C LEU A 71 14.89 4.42 -20.33
N GLU A 72 16.04 4.13 -19.76
CA GLU A 72 16.58 4.78 -18.54
C GLU A 72 16.88 6.27 -18.76
N GLN A 73 17.09 6.69 -20.01
CA GLN A 73 17.23 8.09 -20.41
C GLN A 73 15.89 8.75 -20.80
N GLY A 74 14.77 8.01 -20.77
CA GLY A 74 13.46 8.50 -21.21
C GLY A 74 13.27 8.56 -22.72
N LEU A 75 14.19 8.02 -23.52
CA LEU A 75 14.13 8.01 -24.98
C LEU A 75 13.21 6.89 -25.50
N VAL A 76 11.98 6.85 -24.94
CA VAL A 76 11.01 5.77 -25.15
C VAL A 76 10.65 5.56 -26.61
N SER A 77 10.44 6.63 -27.37
CA SER A 77 10.10 6.53 -28.81
C SER A 77 11.19 5.81 -29.61
N THR A 78 12.45 6.09 -29.32
CA THR A 78 13.61 5.44 -29.94
C THR A 78 13.69 3.98 -29.50
N ALA A 79 13.52 3.70 -28.21
CA ALA A 79 13.51 2.33 -27.68
C ALA A 79 12.41 1.47 -28.33
N LEU A 80 11.20 2.01 -28.51
CA LEU A 80 10.10 1.33 -29.21
C LEU A 80 10.43 1.06 -30.71
N ALA A 81 11.20 1.93 -31.37
CA ALA A 81 11.68 1.68 -32.72
C ALA A 81 12.71 0.53 -32.76
N GLU A 82 13.63 0.51 -31.79
CA GLU A 82 14.61 -0.59 -31.65
C GLU A 82 13.92 -1.93 -31.31
N MET A 83 12.88 -1.93 -30.47
CA MET A 83 12.07 -3.13 -30.18
C MET A 83 11.40 -3.68 -31.46
N ARG A 84 10.92 -2.81 -32.36
CA ARG A 84 10.37 -3.23 -33.65
C ARG A 84 11.46 -3.84 -34.55
N ALA A 85 12.62 -3.20 -34.64
CA ALA A 85 13.75 -3.71 -35.40
C ALA A 85 14.23 -5.08 -34.89
N TYR A 86 14.26 -5.24 -33.56
CA TYR A 86 14.55 -6.54 -32.93
C TYR A 86 13.50 -7.60 -33.33
N ALA A 87 12.22 -7.27 -33.20
CA ALA A 87 11.13 -8.20 -33.52
C ALA A 87 11.20 -8.68 -34.98
N GLU A 88 11.46 -7.80 -35.93
CA GLU A 88 11.62 -8.16 -37.36
C GLU A 88 12.79 -9.12 -37.58
N LEU A 89 13.88 -8.94 -36.84
CA LEU A 89 15.08 -9.78 -36.96
C LEU A 89 14.86 -11.14 -36.29
N ALA A 90 14.29 -11.16 -35.06
CA ALA A 90 14.00 -12.37 -34.30
C ALA A 90 13.06 -13.33 -35.05
N VAL A 91 11.99 -12.80 -35.68
CA VAL A 91 11.05 -13.58 -36.49
C VAL A 91 11.74 -14.23 -37.70
N ARG A 92 12.73 -13.57 -38.31
CA ARG A 92 13.49 -14.15 -39.42
C ARG A 92 14.40 -15.30 -38.98
N LEU A 93 14.98 -15.23 -37.77
CA LEU A 93 15.84 -16.27 -37.22
C LEU A 93 15.05 -17.50 -36.77
N ARG A 94 13.78 -17.37 -36.42
CA ARG A 94 12.90 -18.45 -35.97
C ARG A 94 13.49 -19.27 -34.80
N GLN A 95 14.14 -18.58 -33.87
CA GLN A 95 14.74 -19.20 -32.68
C GLN A 95 13.98 -18.74 -31.44
N PRO A 96 13.39 -19.65 -30.65
CA PRO A 96 12.65 -19.30 -29.44
C PRO A 96 13.46 -18.46 -28.46
N LEU A 97 14.79 -18.64 -28.44
CA LEU A 97 15.74 -17.87 -27.61
C LEU A 97 15.62 -16.35 -27.83
N TYR A 98 15.29 -15.92 -29.05
CA TYR A 98 15.13 -14.50 -29.37
C TYR A 98 13.66 -14.09 -29.50
N GLU A 99 12.77 -15.01 -29.82
CA GLU A 99 11.37 -14.71 -30.07
C GLU A 99 10.60 -14.29 -28.81
N TRP A 100 10.95 -14.83 -27.63
CA TRP A 100 10.22 -14.54 -26.39
C TRP A 100 10.34 -13.08 -25.92
N TYR A 101 11.36 -12.33 -26.35
CA TYR A 101 11.46 -10.89 -26.09
C TYR A 101 10.36 -10.08 -26.79
N VAL A 102 9.85 -10.57 -27.90
CA VAL A 102 8.86 -9.82 -28.71
C VAL A 102 7.55 -9.61 -27.95
N PRO A 103 6.89 -10.64 -27.37
CA PRO A 103 5.72 -10.44 -26.53
C PRO A 103 6.06 -9.69 -25.23
N LEU A 104 7.22 -9.89 -24.60
CA LEU A 104 7.65 -9.12 -23.44
C LEU A 104 7.58 -7.61 -23.74
N TRP A 105 8.18 -7.16 -24.83
CA TRP A 105 8.20 -5.73 -25.17
C TRP A 105 6.88 -5.21 -25.74
N ARG A 106 6.05 -6.04 -26.33
CA ARG A 106 4.66 -5.68 -26.62
C ARG A 106 3.84 -5.48 -25.34
N GLY A 107 4.11 -6.29 -24.31
CA GLY A 107 3.55 -6.10 -22.97
C GLY A 107 4.03 -4.78 -22.35
N PHE A 108 5.31 -4.47 -22.45
CA PHE A 108 5.86 -3.17 -22.04
C PHE A 108 5.16 -1.99 -22.75
N ALA A 109 4.98 -2.06 -24.06
CA ALA A 109 4.28 -1.01 -24.81
C ALA A 109 2.80 -0.87 -24.39
N ALA A 110 2.14 -1.98 -24.05
CA ALA A 110 0.79 -1.95 -23.47
C ALA A 110 0.77 -1.30 -22.07
N HIS A 111 1.78 -1.60 -21.24
CA HIS A 111 1.93 -0.97 -19.92
C HIS A 111 2.10 0.55 -20.01
N LEU A 112 2.91 1.05 -20.93
CA LEU A 112 3.10 2.50 -21.13
C LEU A 112 1.79 3.27 -21.32
N VAL A 113 0.80 2.65 -21.97
CA VAL A 113 -0.51 3.27 -22.24
C VAL A 113 -1.62 2.79 -21.29
N GLY A 114 -1.29 1.95 -20.32
CA GLY A 114 -2.23 1.46 -19.30
C GLY A 114 -3.18 0.37 -19.78
N ASP A 115 -2.86 -0.34 -20.87
CA ASP A 115 -3.63 -1.51 -21.35
C ASP A 115 -3.20 -2.78 -20.60
N VAL A 116 -3.74 -2.93 -19.40
CA VAL A 116 -3.40 -4.08 -18.51
C VAL A 116 -3.88 -5.42 -19.07
N ASN A 117 -4.92 -5.44 -19.89
CA ASN A 117 -5.41 -6.67 -20.53
C ASN A 117 -4.42 -7.16 -21.60
N GLN A 118 -3.93 -6.26 -22.44
CA GLN A 118 -2.86 -6.56 -23.38
C GLN A 118 -1.57 -6.98 -22.64
N LEU A 119 -1.19 -6.28 -21.58
CA LEU A 119 -0.04 -6.63 -20.75
C LEU A 119 -0.14 -8.07 -20.25
N ALA A 120 -1.27 -8.46 -19.65
CA ALA A 120 -1.50 -9.82 -19.14
C ALA A 120 -1.42 -10.88 -20.26
N GLN A 121 -2.02 -10.60 -21.41
CA GLN A 121 -1.98 -11.51 -22.57
C GLN A 121 -0.54 -11.70 -23.08
N ARG A 122 0.23 -10.62 -23.16
CA ARG A 122 1.61 -10.66 -23.68
C ARG A 122 2.57 -11.32 -22.69
N ALA A 123 2.36 -11.15 -21.38
CA ALA A 123 3.11 -11.86 -20.34
C ALA A 123 2.97 -13.39 -20.51
N ALA A 124 1.74 -13.88 -20.66
CA ALA A 124 1.48 -15.31 -20.88
C ALA A 124 2.08 -15.83 -22.21
N GLU A 125 2.03 -15.04 -23.27
CA GLU A 125 2.65 -15.40 -24.56
C GLU A 125 4.19 -15.49 -24.43
N GLY A 126 4.82 -14.52 -23.74
CA GLY A 126 6.25 -14.49 -23.50
C GLY A 126 6.73 -15.68 -22.66
N GLU A 127 5.99 -16.01 -21.61
CA GLU A 127 6.27 -17.17 -20.76
C GLU A 127 6.22 -18.48 -21.55
N ASN A 128 5.18 -18.67 -22.38
CA ASN A 128 5.05 -19.87 -23.21
C ASN A 128 6.19 -20.04 -24.24
N LEU A 129 6.60 -18.93 -24.87
CA LEU A 129 7.75 -18.93 -25.78
C LEU A 129 9.06 -19.16 -25.04
N GLY A 130 9.23 -18.53 -23.88
CA GLY A 130 10.40 -18.72 -23.03
C GLY A 130 10.55 -20.14 -22.52
N ALA A 131 9.45 -20.82 -22.17
CA ALA A 131 9.46 -22.22 -21.78
C ALA A 131 9.98 -23.11 -22.92
N ARG A 132 9.62 -22.82 -24.18
CA ARG A 132 10.17 -23.52 -25.36
C ARG A 132 11.67 -23.25 -25.59
N ALA A 133 12.14 -22.10 -25.15
CA ALA A 133 13.55 -21.72 -25.18
C ALA A 133 14.36 -22.29 -23.99
N GLY A 134 13.69 -22.86 -22.98
CA GLY A 134 14.31 -23.23 -21.70
C GLY A 134 14.83 -22.02 -20.93
N SER A 135 14.19 -20.85 -21.05
CA SER A 135 14.62 -19.60 -20.44
C SER A 135 13.91 -19.34 -19.11
N ASP A 136 14.64 -19.47 -18.01
CA ASP A 136 14.15 -19.07 -16.68
C ASP A 136 13.90 -17.56 -16.60
N ASN A 137 14.70 -16.77 -17.30
CA ASN A 137 14.55 -15.32 -17.35
C ASN A 137 13.23 -14.89 -17.98
N ALA A 138 12.75 -15.59 -19.03
CA ALA A 138 11.45 -15.32 -19.63
C ALA A 138 10.31 -15.53 -18.63
N ARG A 139 10.39 -16.59 -17.81
CA ARG A 139 9.40 -16.86 -16.73
C ARG A 139 9.42 -15.75 -15.68
N LEU A 140 10.62 -15.35 -15.22
CA LEU A 140 10.79 -14.29 -14.24
C LEU A 140 10.19 -12.96 -14.73
N LEU A 141 10.52 -12.55 -15.96
CA LEU A 141 10.05 -11.27 -16.49
C LEU A 141 8.55 -11.28 -16.82
N ALA A 142 7.98 -12.45 -17.18
CA ALA A 142 6.54 -12.60 -17.27
C ALA A 142 5.88 -12.46 -15.89
N ALA A 143 6.51 -12.96 -14.82
CA ALA A 143 6.04 -12.75 -13.44
C ALA A 143 6.06 -11.26 -13.06
N VAL A 144 7.12 -10.53 -13.39
CA VAL A 144 7.20 -9.07 -13.20
C VAL A 144 6.04 -8.37 -13.90
N GLN A 145 5.73 -8.74 -15.16
CA GLN A 145 4.58 -8.17 -15.88
C GLN A 145 3.24 -8.51 -15.21
N ARG A 146 3.08 -9.70 -14.65
CA ARG A 146 1.86 -10.05 -13.87
C ARG A 146 1.73 -9.20 -12.60
N VAL A 147 2.84 -8.91 -11.92
CA VAL A 147 2.82 -7.96 -10.78
C VAL A 147 2.26 -6.61 -11.21
N TRP A 148 2.72 -6.07 -12.34
CA TRP A 148 2.18 -4.80 -12.85
C TRP A 148 0.68 -4.87 -13.17
N VAL A 149 0.20 -5.99 -13.74
CA VAL A 149 -1.24 -6.20 -13.94
C VAL A 149 -1.99 -6.11 -12.61
N HIS A 150 -1.50 -6.75 -11.55
CA HIS A 150 -2.14 -6.72 -10.23
C HIS A 150 -2.05 -5.34 -9.58
N LEU A 151 -0.90 -4.67 -9.66
CA LEU A 151 -0.70 -3.32 -9.10
C LEU A 151 -1.69 -2.31 -9.69
N GLU A 152 -2.05 -2.46 -10.95
CA GLU A 152 -2.91 -1.51 -11.64
C GLU A 152 -4.40 -1.87 -11.63
N SER A 153 -4.77 -3.17 -11.64
CA SER A 153 -6.15 -3.59 -11.91
C SER A 153 -6.92 -4.13 -10.71
N VAL A 154 -6.26 -4.74 -9.72
CA VAL A 154 -6.93 -5.45 -8.61
C VAL A 154 -6.37 -5.07 -7.24
N ASP A 155 -7.06 -5.48 -6.17
CA ASP A 155 -6.52 -5.40 -4.83
C ASP A 155 -5.38 -6.43 -4.67
N ILE A 156 -4.18 -5.94 -4.42
CA ILE A 156 -2.99 -6.76 -4.24
C ILE A 156 -3.22 -7.81 -3.14
N ASP A 157 -3.91 -7.42 -2.06
CA ASP A 157 -4.20 -8.29 -0.92
C ASP A 157 -4.85 -9.62 -1.30
N GLN A 158 -5.64 -9.64 -2.38
CA GLN A 158 -6.33 -10.85 -2.84
C GLN A 158 -5.45 -11.75 -3.73
N HIS A 159 -4.34 -11.23 -4.26
CA HIS A 159 -3.48 -11.92 -5.23
C HIS A 159 -2.04 -12.08 -4.76
N ILE A 160 -1.77 -11.70 -3.52
CA ILE A 160 -0.42 -11.66 -2.98
C ILE A 160 0.24 -13.05 -2.94
N ASP A 161 -0.52 -14.09 -2.61
CA ASP A 161 -0.02 -15.48 -2.60
C ASP A 161 0.37 -15.97 -4.00
N ASP A 162 -0.32 -15.51 -5.03
CA ASP A 162 -0.01 -15.82 -6.43
C ASP A 162 1.26 -15.10 -6.86
N ILE A 163 1.39 -13.83 -6.51
CA ILE A 163 2.59 -13.02 -6.75
C ILE A 163 3.81 -13.66 -6.08
N MET A 164 3.70 -13.99 -4.79
CA MET A 164 4.82 -14.59 -4.05
C MET A 164 5.23 -15.95 -4.59
N ARG A 165 4.28 -16.74 -5.07
CA ARG A 165 4.59 -18.04 -5.69
C ARG A 165 5.47 -17.88 -6.93
N ASP A 166 5.25 -16.84 -7.73
CA ASP A 166 6.04 -16.56 -8.93
C ASP A 166 7.49 -16.19 -8.62
N PHE A 167 7.74 -15.60 -7.44
CA PHE A 167 9.09 -15.20 -7.01
C PHE A 167 9.77 -16.17 -6.05
N THR A 168 9.06 -17.14 -5.48
CA THR A 168 9.65 -18.12 -4.55
C THR A 168 10.76 -18.94 -5.23
N GLY A 169 11.91 -19.00 -4.59
CA GLY A 169 13.08 -19.76 -5.07
C GLY A 169 13.87 -19.09 -6.18
N GLN A 170 13.66 -17.80 -6.44
CA GLN A 170 14.51 -17.03 -7.34
C GLN A 170 15.71 -16.45 -6.56
N PRO A 171 16.97 -16.83 -6.87
CA PRO A 171 18.14 -16.32 -6.15
C PRO A 171 18.23 -14.79 -6.22
N GLY A 172 18.42 -14.16 -5.05
CA GLY A 172 18.54 -12.70 -4.93
C GLY A 172 17.23 -11.94 -4.77
N LEU A 173 16.08 -12.56 -5.03
CA LEU A 173 14.76 -11.92 -4.82
C LEU A 173 14.15 -12.26 -3.46
N ASP A 174 14.59 -13.34 -2.80
CA ASP A 174 13.97 -13.81 -1.55
C ASP A 174 13.99 -12.75 -0.43
N ALA A 175 15.12 -12.09 -0.19
CA ALA A 175 15.24 -11.10 0.88
C ALA A 175 14.61 -9.74 0.53
N VAL A 176 14.76 -9.28 -0.71
CA VAL A 176 14.16 -8.04 -1.21
C VAL A 176 12.67 -8.24 -1.40
N GLY A 177 12.27 -9.38 -1.97
CA GLY A 177 10.87 -9.77 -2.20
C GLY A 177 10.09 -9.86 -0.90
N ASP A 178 10.59 -10.56 0.12
CA ASP A 178 9.94 -10.67 1.42
C ASP A 178 9.70 -9.32 2.09
N THR A 179 10.63 -8.39 1.91
CA THR A 179 10.53 -7.04 2.49
C THR A 179 9.56 -6.17 1.72
N MET A 180 9.67 -6.19 0.41
CA MET A 180 8.74 -5.47 -0.45
C MET A 180 7.32 -5.97 -0.24
N PHE A 181 7.15 -7.29 -0.13
CA PHE A 181 5.89 -7.93 0.20
C PHE A 181 5.32 -7.45 1.54
N ALA A 182 6.14 -7.40 2.60
CA ALA A 182 5.72 -6.93 3.91
C ALA A 182 5.33 -5.44 3.92
N LEU A 183 5.76 -4.66 2.92
CA LEU A 183 5.42 -3.24 2.76
C LEU A 183 4.15 -3.01 1.94
N PHE A 184 3.64 -4.00 1.21
CA PHE A 184 2.41 -3.84 0.45
C PHE A 184 1.20 -3.53 1.35
N PRO A 185 0.23 -2.74 0.88
CA PRO A 185 -1.02 -2.50 1.59
C PRO A 185 -1.72 -3.83 1.94
N GLY A 186 -2.39 -3.87 3.09
CA GLY A 186 -3.14 -5.05 3.55
C GLY A 186 -2.32 -6.08 4.33
N GLN A 187 -0.99 -5.96 4.36
CA GLN A 187 -0.17 -6.83 5.19
C GLN A 187 -0.36 -6.57 6.69
N PRO A 188 -0.20 -7.61 7.55
CA PRO A 188 -0.27 -7.42 8.99
C PRO A 188 0.69 -6.32 9.47
N ASP A 189 0.20 -5.40 10.29
CA ASP A 189 1.00 -4.28 10.83
C ASP A 189 2.33 -4.72 11.45
N THR A 190 2.37 -5.93 12.03
CA THR A 190 3.60 -6.48 12.62
C THR A 190 4.67 -6.80 11.57
N LEU A 191 4.28 -7.28 10.38
CA LEU A 191 5.21 -7.52 9.29
C LEU A 191 5.68 -6.20 8.70
N ARG A 192 4.73 -5.29 8.42
CA ARG A 192 5.01 -3.96 7.91
C ARG A 192 5.95 -3.17 8.82
N THR A 193 5.66 -3.11 10.13
CA THR A 193 6.52 -2.43 11.12
C THR A 193 7.95 -3.00 11.14
N ARG A 194 8.10 -4.33 11.03
CA ARG A 194 9.41 -4.95 10.97
C ARG A 194 10.16 -4.63 9.67
N ALA A 195 9.45 -4.60 8.54
CA ALA A 195 10.04 -4.27 7.24
C ALA A 195 10.50 -2.81 7.22
N VAL A 196 9.65 -1.87 7.68
CA VAL A 196 10.00 -0.45 7.83
C VAL A 196 11.20 -0.24 8.76
N ALA A 197 11.23 -0.92 9.93
CA ALA A 197 12.33 -0.81 10.87
C ALA A 197 13.68 -1.37 10.35
N ARG A 198 13.64 -2.18 9.29
CA ARG A 198 14.83 -2.77 8.67
C ARG A 198 15.14 -2.16 7.31
N LEU A 199 14.38 -1.14 6.88
CA LEU A 199 14.48 -0.62 5.52
C LEU A 199 15.90 -0.19 5.16
N GLU A 200 16.61 0.53 6.03
CA GLU A 200 18.02 0.87 5.81
C GLU A 200 18.90 -0.36 5.60
N GLN A 201 18.77 -1.37 6.48
CA GLN A 201 19.57 -2.61 6.41
C GLN A 201 19.28 -3.41 5.14
N LEU A 202 18.09 -3.26 4.58
CA LEU A 202 17.67 -3.93 3.35
C LEU A 202 18.12 -3.18 2.11
N LEU A 203 18.17 -1.85 2.18
CA LEU A 203 18.63 -1.00 1.10
C LEU A 203 20.16 -0.91 1.03
N ASP A 204 20.88 -1.10 2.15
CA ASP A 204 22.35 -1.02 2.20
C ASP A 204 23.06 -2.03 1.29
N PRO A 205 22.66 -3.32 1.24
CA PRO A 205 23.28 -4.30 0.38
C PRO A 205 22.76 -4.30 -1.06
N LEU A 206 21.79 -3.41 -1.43
CA LEU A 206 21.30 -3.36 -2.79
C LEU A 206 22.46 -2.99 -3.74
N PRO A 207 22.82 -3.86 -4.69
CA PRO A 207 23.81 -3.52 -5.69
C PRO A 207 23.32 -2.35 -6.55
N VAL A 208 24.22 -1.46 -6.91
CA VAL A 208 23.94 -0.38 -7.87
C VAL A 208 24.07 -0.96 -9.27
N ASP A 209 23.05 -1.72 -9.67
CA ASP A 209 22.96 -2.43 -10.95
C ASP A 209 21.70 -2.00 -11.74
N ALA A 210 21.34 -2.78 -12.76
CA ALA A 210 20.17 -2.51 -13.61
C ALA A 210 18.84 -2.45 -12.84
N GLU A 211 18.72 -3.14 -11.70
CA GLU A 211 17.48 -3.20 -10.91
C GLU A 211 17.46 -2.18 -9.76
N TYR A 212 18.54 -1.43 -9.57
CA TYR A 212 18.65 -0.52 -8.43
C TYR A 212 17.50 0.50 -8.35
N LEU A 213 17.24 1.21 -9.45
CA LEU A 213 16.20 2.25 -9.47
C LEU A 213 14.80 1.66 -9.44
N SER A 214 14.55 0.55 -10.14
CA SER A 214 13.24 -0.10 -10.13
C SER A 214 12.89 -0.63 -8.74
N ASN A 215 13.84 -1.27 -8.05
CA ASN A 215 13.66 -1.73 -6.67
C ASN A 215 13.38 -0.56 -5.72
N LEU A 216 14.15 0.53 -5.78
CA LEU A 216 13.89 1.71 -4.94
C LEU A 216 12.53 2.34 -5.23
N CYS A 217 12.12 2.45 -6.50
CA CYS A 217 10.83 3.00 -6.89
C CYS A 217 9.67 2.12 -6.40
N LEU A 218 9.80 0.79 -6.47
CA LEU A 218 8.78 -0.13 -6.00
C LEU A 218 8.64 -0.09 -4.48
N VAL A 219 9.75 -0.05 -3.73
CA VAL A 219 9.74 0.15 -2.27
C VAL A 219 9.13 1.50 -1.92
N ALA A 220 9.51 2.58 -2.61
CA ALA A 220 8.95 3.91 -2.39
C ALA A 220 7.43 3.93 -2.64
N TRP A 221 6.96 3.27 -3.70
CA TRP A 221 5.54 3.14 -3.97
C TRP A 221 4.81 2.42 -2.83
N SER A 222 5.34 1.29 -2.35
CA SER A 222 4.74 0.48 -1.28
C SER A 222 4.66 1.25 0.05
N VAL A 223 5.71 2.02 0.39
CA VAL A 223 5.74 2.85 1.60
C VAL A 223 4.75 4.02 1.50
N LEU A 224 4.67 4.68 0.34
CA LEU A 224 3.74 5.78 0.09
C LEU A 224 2.28 5.33 0.14
N ASP A 225 1.95 4.21 -0.51
CA ASP A 225 0.58 3.67 -0.56
C ASP A 225 0.13 3.15 0.82
N GLY A 226 1.07 2.71 1.66
CA GLY A 226 0.82 2.30 3.04
C GLY A 226 0.64 3.43 4.05
N GLY A 227 0.82 4.67 3.65
CA GLY A 227 0.60 5.84 4.50
C GLY A 227 1.68 6.05 5.56
N ASP A 228 2.88 5.52 5.38
CA ASP A 228 4.00 5.73 6.31
C ASP A 228 4.56 7.15 6.25
N HIS A 229 5.20 7.56 7.31
CA HIS A 229 5.79 8.87 7.52
C HIS A 229 7.16 8.77 8.20
N GLY A 230 7.96 9.84 8.06
CA GLY A 230 9.21 10.00 8.81
C GLY A 230 10.44 9.36 8.16
N GLU A 231 11.24 8.66 8.96
CA GLU A 231 12.58 8.21 8.56
C GLU A 231 12.62 7.31 7.31
N PRO A 232 11.73 6.32 7.12
CA PRO A 232 11.74 5.49 5.93
C PRO A 232 11.58 6.28 4.62
N LEU A 233 10.75 7.32 4.65
CA LEU A 233 10.54 8.19 3.49
C LEU A 233 11.79 9.02 3.19
N ARG A 234 12.50 9.47 4.23
CA ARG A 234 13.73 10.25 4.09
C ARG A 234 14.85 9.41 3.47
N VAL A 235 15.06 8.20 3.97
CA VAL A 235 16.06 7.28 3.43
C VAL A 235 15.84 7.02 1.95
N LEU A 236 14.60 6.72 1.55
CA LEU A 236 14.25 6.50 0.14
C LEU A 236 14.40 7.76 -0.71
N HIS A 237 13.96 8.91 -0.17
CA HIS A 237 14.13 10.20 -0.84
C HIS A 237 15.61 10.49 -1.15
N ASP A 238 16.48 10.35 -0.14
CA ASP A 238 17.89 10.70 -0.26
C ASP A 238 18.64 9.76 -1.22
N ARG A 239 18.21 8.49 -1.31
CA ARG A 239 18.75 7.52 -2.28
C ARG A 239 18.28 7.77 -3.71
N LEU A 240 17.03 8.19 -3.90
CA LEU A 240 16.47 8.45 -5.23
C LEU A 240 16.83 9.84 -5.77
N LEU A 241 17.05 10.82 -4.90
CA LEU A 241 17.30 12.22 -5.29
C LEU A 241 18.46 12.41 -6.28
N PRO A 242 19.63 11.74 -6.15
CA PRO A 242 20.71 11.86 -7.13
C PRO A 242 20.30 11.44 -8.55
N HIS A 243 19.32 10.53 -8.63
CA HIS A 243 18.84 9.94 -9.88
C HIS A 243 17.52 10.52 -10.38
N ALA A 244 17.07 11.67 -9.85
CA ALA A 244 15.81 12.30 -10.22
C ALA A 244 15.67 12.64 -11.71
N ALA A 245 16.79 12.70 -12.45
CA ALA A 245 16.80 12.91 -13.90
C ALA A 245 16.65 11.63 -14.73
N ARG A 246 16.63 10.47 -14.08
CA ARG A 246 16.56 9.15 -14.72
C ARG A 246 15.13 8.62 -14.75
N PHE A 247 14.96 7.55 -15.52
CA PHE A 247 13.74 6.77 -15.57
C PHE A 247 14.01 5.36 -15.05
N ALA A 248 13.10 4.81 -14.28
CA ALA A 248 13.26 3.47 -13.74
C ALA A 248 12.53 2.43 -14.61
N VAL A 249 13.24 1.32 -14.88
CA VAL A 249 12.84 0.25 -15.80
C VAL A 249 13.10 -1.09 -15.09
N ASP A 250 12.15 -2.03 -15.18
CA ASP A 250 12.32 -3.37 -14.61
C ASP A 250 13.02 -4.29 -15.60
N GLY A 251 14.14 -4.85 -15.20
CA GLY A 251 14.90 -5.83 -15.97
C GLY A 251 15.22 -5.34 -17.38
N ILE A 252 14.97 -6.23 -18.34
CA ILE A 252 15.13 -5.90 -19.76
C ILE A 252 13.83 -5.33 -20.37
N ALA A 253 13.27 -4.30 -19.75
CA ALA A 253 12.00 -3.66 -20.10
C ALA A 253 10.78 -4.59 -19.92
N ALA A 254 10.65 -5.20 -18.75
CA ALA A 254 9.43 -5.90 -18.34
C ALA A 254 8.37 -4.91 -17.86
N GLY A 255 8.76 -3.85 -17.14
CA GLY A 255 7.91 -2.78 -16.64
C GLY A 255 8.57 -1.40 -16.71
N TYR A 256 7.79 -0.37 -16.43
CA TYR A 256 8.25 1.02 -16.50
C TYR A 256 7.64 1.88 -15.40
N HIS A 257 8.47 2.29 -14.48
CA HIS A 257 8.05 3.17 -13.38
C HIS A 257 7.88 4.64 -13.81
N GLY A 258 8.44 5.01 -14.97
CA GLY A 258 8.51 6.40 -15.43
C GLY A 258 9.64 7.19 -14.78
N SER A 259 9.50 8.53 -14.78
CA SER A 259 10.48 9.45 -14.20
C SER A 259 10.66 9.21 -12.70
N VAL A 260 11.90 9.03 -12.25
CA VAL A 260 12.29 8.89 -10.84
C VAL A 260 11.89 10.12 -10.03
N ALA A 261 11.86 11.32 -10.66
CA ALA A 261 11.41 12.55 -10.02
C ALA A 261 9.99 12.44 -9.46
N ARG A 262 9.11 11.57 -10.00
CA ARG A 262 7.78 11.33 -9.42
C ARG A 262 7.87 10.77 -8.01
N TYR A 263 8.75 9.82 -7.77
CA TYR A 263 8.94 9.19 -6.46
C TYR A 263 9.63 10.16 -5.50
N VAL A 264 10.67 10.87 -5.97
CA VAL A 264 11.34 11.92 -5.18
C VAL A 264 10.32 12.97 -4.73
N GLY A 265 9.49 13.47 -5.63
CA GLY A 265 8.46 14.46 -5.31
C GLY A 265 7.36 13.90 -4.39
N ALA A 266 6.90 12.67 -4.61
CA ALA A 266 5.90 12.02 -3.76
C ALA A 266 6.40 11.79 -2.32
N LEU A 267 7.66 11.36 -2.17
CA LEU A 267 8.31 11.21 -0.86
C LEU A 267 8.49 12.57 -0.20
N ALA A 268 8.98 13.57 -0.94
CA ALA A 268 9.17 14.93 -0.45
C ALA A 268 7.85 15.55 0.07
N ALA A 269 6.73 15.27 -0.60
CA ALA A 269 5.40 15.73 -0.20
C ALA A 269 4.92 15.17 1.16
N ARG A 270 5.59 14.17 1.69
CA ARG A 270 5.30 13.54 3.00
C ARG A 270 6.34 13.87 4.07
N LEU A 271 7.38 14.65 3.72
CA LEU A 271 8.44 15.10 4.60
C LEU A 271 8.24 16.56 4.96
N ASP A 272 9.02 17.07 5.94
CA ASP A 272 8.93 18.44 6.42
C ASP A 272 10.07 19.34 5.90
N GLY A 273 9.88 20.64 6.04
CA GLY A 273 10.91 21.65 5.80
C GLY A 273 11.24 21.86 4.31
N PRO A 274 12.51 22.16 3.97
CA PRO A 274 12.90 22.48 2.59
C PRO A 274 12.64 21.35 1.59
N VAL A 275 12.64 20.10 2.04
CA VAL A 275 12.35 18.93 1.20
C VAL A 275 10.89 18.97 0.74
N TYR A 276 9.96 19.28 1.65
CA TYR A 276 8.54 19.47 1.31
C TYR A 276 8.34 20.59 0.28
N GLU A 277 9.05 21.69 0.42
CA GLU A 277 8.96 22.83 -0.50
C GLU A 277 9.44 22.48 -1.92
N ALA A 278 10.33 21.52 -2.07
CA ALA A 278 10.82 21.05 -3.37
C ALA A 278 9.88 20.04 -4.07
N ALA A 279 8.90 19.49 -3.36
CA ALA A 279 8.04 18.40 -3.84
C ALA A 279 7.33 18.74 -5.17
N GLU A 280 6.70 19.92 -5.24
CA GLU A 280 6.01 20.37 -6.46
C GLU A 280 6.95 20.44 -7.66
N GLY A 281 8.16 20.98 -7.48
CA GLY A 281 9.15 21.09 -8.55
C GLY A 281 9.50 19.72 -9.15
N HIS A 282 9.73 18.73 -8.30
CA HIS A 282 9.99 17.36 -8.74
C HIS A 282 8.79 16.73 -9.44
N LEU A 283 7.58 16.92 -8.93
CA LEU A 283 6.35 16.36 -9.51
C LEU A 283 6.02 17.00 -10.87
N ARG A 284 6.17 18.31 -11.02
CA ARG A 284 5.97 19.01 -12.30
C ARG A 284 7.01 18.56 -13.34
N ARG A 285 8.26 18.41 -12.92
CA ARG A 285 9.30 17.86 -13.78
C ARG A 285 8.93 16.43 -14.21
N ALA A 286 8.58 15.56 -13.29
CA ALA A 286 8.19 14.19 -13.59
C ALA A 286 7.00 14.11 -14.56
N LEU A 287 6.04 15.02 -14.42
CA LEU A 287 4.91 15.10 -15.36
C LEU A 287 5.39 15.43 -16.76
N ALA A 288 6.20 16.47 -16.91
CA ALA A 288 6.76 16.86 -18.20
C ALA A 288 7.63 15.75 -18.83
N ASP A 289 8.47 15.09 -18.03
CA ASP A 289 9.33 13.99 -18.44
C ASP A 289 8.50 12.79 -18.94
N ASN A 290 7.46 12.39 -18.19
CA ASN A 290 6.59 11.26 -18.55
C ASN A 290 5.72 11.57 -19.80
N GLU A 291 5.27 12.81 -19.95
CA GLU A 291 4.55 13.26 -21.15
C GLU A 291 5.45 13.25 -22.38
N ALA A 292 6.66 13.79 -22.28
CA ALA A 292 7.64 13.80 -23.36
C ALA A 292 8.05 12.37 -23.77
N ALA A 293 8.14 11.45 -22.81
CA ALA A 293 8.40 10.04 -23.04
C ALA A 293 7.20 9.28 -23.65
N GLY A 294 6.00 9.86 -23.69
CA GLY A 294 4.78 9.18 -24.13
C GLY A 294 4.30 8.10 -23.15
N ALA A 295 4.77 8.14 -21.89
CA ALA A 295 4.43 7.21 -20.81
C ALA A 295 3.09 7.62 -20.17
N VAL A 296 1.99 7.33 -20.85
CA VAL A 296 0.64 7.83 -20.53
C VAL A 296 0.20 7.40 -19.13
N LEU A 297 0.45 6.14 -18.74
CA LEU A 297 0.12 5.63 -17.41
C LEU A 297 0.92 6.37 -16.32
N ALA A 298 2.24 6.48 -16.48
CA ALA A 298 3.11 7.17 -15.51
C ALA A 298 2.78 8.67 -15.41
N ALA A 299 2.44 9.34 -16.52
CA ALA A 299 1.96 10.72 -16.51
C ALA A 299 0.63 10.86 -15.75
N THR A 300 -0.30 9.91 -15.92
CA THR A 300 -1.58 9.90 -15.20
C THR A 300 -1.37 9.71 -13.70
N HIS A 301 -0.48 8.80 -13.29
CA HIS A 301 -0.10 8.66 -11.87
C HIS A 301 0.53 9.95 -11.32
N THR A 302 1.37 10.61 -12.13
CA THR A 302 2.03 11.86 -11.71
C THR A 302 1.02 12.99 -11.51
N ARG A 303 0.02 13.13 -12.42
CA ARG A 303 -1.08 14.08 -12.25
C ARG A 303 -1.84 13.84 -10.94
N ARG A 304 -2.15 12.57 -10.65
CA ARG A 304 -2.82 12.23 -9.39
C ARG A 304 -2.00 12.69 -8.19
N VAL A 305 -0.73 12.32 -8.10
CA VAL A 305 0.12 12.65 -6.95
C VAL A 305 0.33 14.16 -6.81
N LEU A 306 0.55 14.87 -7.92
CA LEU A 306 0.70 16.32 -7.92
C LEU A 306 -0.62 17.00 -7.49
N GLY A 307 -1.75 16.54 -8.00
CA GLY A 307 -3.06 17.08 -7.64
C GLY A 307 -3.38 16.87 -6.15
N GLU A 308 -3.09 15.68 -5.60
CA GLU A 308 -3.22 15.39 -4.18
C GLU A 308 -2.32 16.30 -3.34
N HIS A 309 -1.04 16.45 -3.71
CA HIS A 309 -0.10 17.34 -3.01
C HIS A 309 -0.57 18.79 -2.98
N LEU A 310 -1.08 19.33 -4.09
CA LEU A 310 -1.60 20.69 -4.15
C LEU A 310 -2.82 20.87 -3.24
N LEU A 311 -3.78 19.94 -3.26
CA LEU A 311 -4.95 20.00 -2.37
C LEU A 311 -4.54 19.93 -0.89
N ASP A 312 -3.58 19.07 -0.54
CA ASP A 312 -3.10 18.93 0.84
C ASP A 312 -2.34 20.17 1.31
N ARG A 313 -1.56 20.81 0.43
CA ARG A 313 -0.82 22.04 0.71
C ARG A 313 -1.72 23.27 0.87
N ASN A 314 -2.79 23.33 0.13
CA ASN A 314 -3.87 24.32 0.21
C ASN A 314 -3.39 25.79 0.21
N ARG A 315 -2.44 26.16 -0.65
CA ARG A 315 -2.04 27.54 -0.91
C ARG A 315 -2.99 28.20 -1.92
N GLN A 316 -2.88 29.52 -2.08
CA GLN A 316 -3.69 30.26 -3.05
C GLN A 316 -3.50 29.70 -4.47
N GLY A 317 -4.59 29.27 -5.12
CA GLY A 317 -4.61 28.65 -6.44
C GLY A 317 -4.47 27.12 -6.43
N ASP A 318 -3.93 26.52 -5.37
CA ASP A 318 -3.68 25.08 -5.28
C ASP A 318 -4.95 24.23 -5.42
N ALA A 319 -6.06 24.70 -4.85
CA ALA A 319 -7.32 23.97 -4.92
C ALA A 319 -7.85 23.81 -6.34
N ASP A 320 -7.76 24.85 -7.16
CA ASP A 320 -8.24 24.80 -8.55
C ASP A 320 -7.28 23.98 -9.43
N ASP A 321 -5.96 24.21 -9.30
CA ASP A 321 -4.95 23.42 -10.03
C ASP A 321 -5.01 21.95 -9.63
N GLY A 322 -5.13 21.65 -8.34
CA GLY A 322 -5.21 20.30 -7.80
C GLY A 322 -6.43 19.53 -8.30
N ARG A 323 -7.62 20.17 -8.30
CA ARG A 323 -8.84 19.58 -8.86
C ARG A 323 -8.72 19.34 -10.35
N THR A 324 -8.11 20.25 -11.11
CA THR A 324 -7.89 20.10 -12.54
C THR A 324 -7.03 18.86 -12.81
N LEU A 325 -5.89 18.74 -12.15
CA LEU A 325 -4.98 17.60 -12.29
C LEU A 325 -5.63 16.27 -11.90
N LEU A 326 -6.41 16.25 -10.81
CA LEU A 326 -7.14 15.06 -10.40
C LEU A 326 -8.25 14.69 -11.38
N SER A 327 -8.93 15.67 -11.98
CA SER A 327 -9.95 15.42 -13.01
C SER A 327 -9.33 14.82 -14.27
N GLU A 328 -8.18 15.33 -14.73
CA GLU A 328 -7.42 14.76 -15.83
C GLU A 328 -6.92 13.34 -15.52
N ALA A 329 -6.47 13.09 -14.27
CA ALA A 329 -6.06 11.76 -13.84
C ALA A 329 -7.25 10.79 -13.82
N LEU A 330 -8.43 11.23 -13.35
CA LEU A 330 -9.66 10.44 -13.37
C LEU A 330 -10.05 10.03 -14.78
N GLU A 331 -10.07 10.98 -15.71
CA GLU A 331 -10.34 10.71 -17.13
C GLU A 331 -9.31 9.75 -17.74
N GLY A 332 -8.02 9.91 -17.37
CA GLY A 332 -6.95 9.02 -17.80
C GLY A 332 -7.20 7.60 -17.36
N TYR A 333 -7.45 7.36 -16.08
CA TYR A 333 -7.74 6.03 -15.54
C TYR A 333 -9.02 5.42 -16.12
N GLN A 334 -10.07 6.22 -16.33
CA GLN A 334 -11.30 5.76 -16.98
C GLN A 334 -11.07 5.29 -18.42
N ARG A 335 -10.28 6.03 -19.21
CA ARG A 335 -9.92 5.64 -20.58
C ARG A 335 -9.11 4.35 -20.64
N MET A 336 -8.26 4.09 -19.62
CA MET A 336 -7.46 2.87 -19.49
C MET A 336 -8.26 1.70 -18.89
N GLY A 337 -9.50 1.92 -18.40
CA GLY A 337 -10.28 0.90 -17.71
C GLY A 337 -9.79 0.58 -16.30
N LEU A 338 -8.95 1.41 -15.70
CA LEU A 338 -8.39 1.24 -14.35
C LEU A 338 -9.39 1.72 -13.30
N THR A 339 -10.46 0.95 -13.11
CA THR A 339 -11.64 1.33 -12.31
C THR A 339 -11.32 1.62 -10.86
N ARG A 340 -10.41 0.84 -10.23
CA ARG A 340 -9.96 1.05 -8.84
C ARG A 340 -9.26 2.41 -8.70
N ARG A 341 -8.31 2.71 -9.60
CA ARG A 341 -7.58 4.00 -9.61
C ARG A 341 -8.53 5.18 -9.85
N ALA A 342 -9.47 5.02 -10.78
CA ALA A 342 -10.49 6.03 -11.04
C ALA A 342 -11.38 6.29 -9.82
N GLU A 343 -11.77 5.22 -9.10
CA GLU A 343 -12.58 5.36 -7.89
C GLU A 343 -11.82 6.05 -6.75
N GLN A 344 -10.55 5.74 -6.54
CA GLN A 344 -9.71 6.43 -5.56
C GLN A 344 -9.67 7.94 -5.82
N VAL A 345 -9.45 8.35 -7.07
CA VAL A 345 -9.45 9.79 -7.44
C VAL A 345 -10.84 10.42 -7.28
N ARG A 346 -11.92 9.70 -7.64
CA ARG A 346 -13.30 10.19 -7.47
C ARG A 346 -13.61 10.46 -6.00
N LEU A 347 -13.24 9.54 -5.12
CA LEU A 347 -13.43 9.70 -3.68
C LEU A 347 -12.63 10.90 -3.14
N ARG A 348 -11.40 11.10 -3.63
CA ARG A 348 -10.58 12.25 -3.24
C ARG A 348 -11.21 13.59 -3.68
N LEU A 349 -11.71 13.66 -4.91
CA LEU A 349 -12.42 14.85 -5.42
C LEU A 349 -13.73 15.10 -4.68
N ALA A 350 -14.50 14.05 -4.37
CA ALA A 350 -15.74 14.17 -3.61
C ALA A 350 -15.49 14.62 -2.17
N GLY A 351 -14.42 14.13 -1.53
CA GLY A 351 -14.02 14.56 -0.19
C GLY A 351 -13.64 16.03 -0.11
N ASP A 352 -13.10 16.59 -1.19
CA ASP A 352 -12.77 18.02 -1.28
C ASP A 352 -14.02 18.91 -1.54
N GLN A 353 -15.10 18.36 -2.12
CA GLN A 353 -16.35 19.09 -2.40
C GLN A 353 -17.39 18.95 -1.29
N SER A 354 -17.24 17.99 -0.40
CA SER A 354 -18.17 17.73 0.68
C SER A 354 -17.70 18.49 1.91
N THR A 355 -18.60 19.30 2.49
CA THR A 355 -18.69 19.44 3.94
C THR A 355 -19.02 18.05 4.49
N ALA A 356 -18.01 17.15 4.47
CA ALA A 356 -18.15 15.82 5.03
C ALA A 356 -18.59 15.99 6.49
N PRO A 357 -19.49 15.15 7.01
CA PRO A 357 -19.78 15.15 8.43
C PRO A 357 -18.45 15.07 9.16
N GLU A 358 -18.26 15.94 10.14
CA GLU A 358 -17.01 16.08 10.89
C GLU A 358 -16.57 14.75 11.51
N ALA A 359 -17.52 13.81 11.62
CA ALA A 359 -17.32 12.42 12.04
C ALA A 359 -18.33 11.46 11.39
N GLU A 360 -17.84 10.35 10.82
CA GLU A 360 -18.64 9.25 10.27
C GLU A 360 -18.17 7.91 10.83
N PHE A 361 -19.12 7.04 11.17
CA PHE A 361 -18.83 5.68 11.63
C PHE A 361 -19.90 4.74 11.09
N ARG A 362 -19.83 4.40 9.81
CA ARG A 362 -20.89 3.74 9.06
C ARG A 362 -20.47 2.35 8.59
N ARG A 363 -21.40 1.38 8.73
CA ARG A 363 -21.17 0.04 8.23
C ARG A 363 -21.42 -0.05 6.72
N ALA A 364 -20.43 -0.59 5.98
CA ALA A 364 -20.48 -0.84 4.54
C ALA A 364 -20.19 -2.33 4.26
N GLY A 365 -21.23 -3.17 4.26
CA GLY A 365 -21.09 -4.62 4.08
C GLY A 365 -20.27 -5.29 5.19
N ASP A 366 -19.12 -5.83 4.84
CA ASP A 366 -18.17 -6.50 5.75
C ASP A 366 -17.08 -5.57 6.32
N SER A 367 -17.20 -4.27 6.04
CA SER A 367 -16.29 -3.23 6.55
C SER A 367 -17.06 -2.08 7.18
N TRP A 368 -16.34 -1.17 7.81
CA TRP A 368 -16.80 0.09 8.39
C TRP A 368 -16.05 1.24 7.76
N ASP A 369 -16.76 2.20 7.21
CA ASP A 369 -16.22 3.48 6.78
C ASP A 369 -16.18 4.41 7.99
N VAL A 370 -14.99 4.82 8.37
CA VAL A 370 -14.72 5.64 9.53
C VAL A 370 -14.02 6.91 9.07
N ALA A 371 -14.65 8.06 9.29
CA ALA A 371 -14.06 9.37 9.01
C ALA A 371 -14.07 10.22 10.29
N TYR A 372 -12.98 10.95 10.51
CA TYR A 372 -12.85 11.88 11.62
C TYR A 372 -11.81 12.96 11.26
N ARG A 373 -12.20 14.24 11.46
CA ARG A 373 -11.35 15.40 11.16
C ARG A 373 -10.72 15.37 9.75
N GLY A 374 -11.54 15.02 8.76
CA GLY A 374 -11.13 15.02 7.35
C GLY A 374 -10.35 13.79 6.88
N ARG A 375 -9.96 12.87 7.79
CA ARG A 375 -9.33 11.60 7.43
C ARG A 375 -10.36 10.48 7.42
N ARG A 376 -10.33 9.63 6.38
CA ARG A 376 -11.21 8.47 6.23
C ARG A 376 -10.39 7.19 6.14
N VAL A 377 -10.88 6.13 6.81
CA VAL A 377 -10.31 4.77 6.74
C VAL A 377 -11.44 3.76 6.63
N SER A 378 -11.19 2.64 5.97
CA SER A 378 -12.11 1.50 5.98
C SER A 378 -11.51 0.39 6.85
N VAL A 379 -12.30 -0.13 7.80
CA VAL A 379 -11.86 -1.11 8.78
C VAL A 379 -12.79 -2.31 8.74
N ARG A 380 -12.24 -3.52 8.73
CA ARG A 380 -13.02 -4.76 8.69
C ARG A 380 -14.01 -4.86 9.84
N ASP A 381 -15.22 -5.35 9.56
CA ASP A 381 -16.26 -5.56 10.57
C ASP A 381 -15.78 -6.48 11.70
N SER A 382 -16.07 -6.08 12.91
CA SER A 382 -15.80 -6.85 14.12
C SER A 382 -16.86 -6.58 15.17
N LYS A 383 -17.00 -7.50 16.14
CA LYS A 383 -17.94 -7.31 17.24
C LYS A 383 -17.67 -6.00 18.02
N GLY A 384 -16.38 -5.62 18.18
CA GLY A 384 -16.03 -4.37 18.85
C GLY A 384 -16.34 -3.11 18.02
N MET A 385 -16.33 -3.16 16.68
CA MET A 385 -16.83 -2.07 15.84
C MET A 385 -18.33 -1.86 16.03
N ARG A 386 -19.10 -2.96 16.11
CA ARG A 386 -20.55 -2.92 16.39
C ARG A 386 -20.84 -2.41 17.81
N ASP A 387 -20.06 -2.83 18.80
CA ASP A 387 -20.17 -2.31 20.17
C ASP A 387 -19.93 -0.79 20.20
N LEU A 388 -18.89 -0.30 19.53
CA LEU A 388 -18.61 1.13 19.40
C LEU A 388 -19.75 1.88 18.71
N ALA A 389 -20.29 1.37 17.60
CA ALA A 389 -21.40 1.99 16.90
C ALA A 389 -22.63 2.19 17.80
N VAL A 390 -22.94 1.20 18.65
CA VAL A 390 -24.05 1.31 19.61
C VAL A 390 -23.82 2.43 20.63
N LEU A 391 -22.57 2.59 21.11
CA LEU A 391 -22.20 3.64 22.04
C LEU A 391 -22.18 5.02 21.41
N LEU A 392 -21.63 5.14 20.19
CA LEU A 392 -21.57 6.40 19.43
C LEU A 392 -22.98 6.90 19.02
N ALA A 393 -23.92 5.98 18.81
CA ALA A 393 -25.33 6.31 18.54
C ALA A 393 -26.05 6.98 19.73
N ARG A 394 -25.47 6.92 20.94
CA ARG A 394 -26.13 7.37 22.17
C ARG A 394 -25.15 8.07 23.11
N PRO A 395 -24.60 9.24 22.72
CA PRO A 395 -23.68 9.99 23.55
C PRO A 395 -24.24 10.25 24.94
N GLY A 396 -23.42 10.09 25.97
CA GLY A 396 -23.79 10.29 27.37
C GLY A 396 -24.67 9.19 28.00
N HIS A 397 -25.17 8.22 27.22
CA HIS A 397 -26.02 7.14 27.73
C HIS A 397 -25.19 5.91 28.08
N GLU A 398 -25.57 5.29 29.19
CA GLU A 398 -24.96 4.03 29.65
C GLU A 398 -25.66 2.83 29.02
N VAL A 399 -24.89 1.88 28.52
CA VAL A 399 -25.36 0.62 27.97
C VAL A 399 -24.75 -0.54 28.77
N HIS A 400 -25.60 -1.41 29.31
CA HIS A 400 -25.11 -2.56 30.07
C HIS A 400 -24.35 -3.55 29.16
N ALA A 401 -23.22 -4.11 29.65
CA ALA A 401 -22.39 -5.01 28.85
C ALA A 401 -23.14 -6.24 28.30
N LEU A 402 -24.12 -6.78 29.05
CA LEU A 402 -24.99 -7.86 28.55
C LEU A 402 -25.86 -7.43 27.38
N ASP A 403 -26.31 -6.17 27.36
CA ASP A 403 -27.13 -5.67 26.27
C ASP A 403 -26.31 -5.41 25.02
N LEU A 404 -25.05 -4.96 25.16
CA LEU A 404 -24.11 -4.91 24.05
C LEU A 404 -23.86 -6.29 23.44
N VAL A 405 -23.67 -7.32 24.26
CA VAL A 405 -23.55 -8.70 23.76
C VAL A 405 -24.80 -9.14 22.99
N ARG A 406 -26.01 -8.87 23.53
CA ARG A 406 -27.27 -9.23 22.88
C ARG A 406 -27.47 -8.50 21.55
N LEU A 407 -27.18 -7.21 21.51
CA LEU A 407 -27.32 -6.37 20.32
C LEU A 407 -26.34 -6.75 19.19
N THR A 408 -25.16 -7.20 19.55
CA THR A 408 -24.07 -7.52 18.59
C THR A 408 -23.98 -9.00 18.23
N GLU A 409 -24.56 -9.91 19.03
CA GLU A 409 -24.57 -11.37 18.80
C GLU A 409 -25.93 -11.91 18.39
N GLY A 410 -26.98 -11.09 18.39
CA GLY A 410 -28.34 -11.48 18.02
C GLY A 410 -28.43 -11.93 16.57
N THR A 411 -28.96 -13.14 16.38
CA THR A 411 -29.32 -13.79 15.11
C THR A 411 -30.18 -12.88 14.23
N ALA A 412 -29.97 -12.99 12.93
CA ALA A 412 -30.82 -12.37 11.91
C ALA A 412 -32.30 -12.81 12.09
N GLY A 413 -33.11 -11.90 12.59
CA GLY A 413 -34.56 -12.10 12.72
C GLY A 413 -35.13 -11.23 13.82
N GLU A 414 -35.84 -10.18 13.38
CA GLU A 414 -36.67 -9.26 14.12
C GLU A 414 -36.13 -7.84 14.35
N ARG A 415 -36.26 -7.05 13.27
CA ARG A 415 -36.43 -5.60 13.43
C ARG A 415 -37.85 -5.37 14.00
N THR A 416 -37.92 -5.14 15.28
CA THR A 416 -39.10 -4.48 15.84
C THR A 416 -38.69 -3.62 17.03
N ALA A 417 -38.98 -2.34 16.89
CA ALA A 417 -39.04 -1.28 17.88
C ALA A 417 -38.90 -1.72 19.35
N ALA A 418 -37.79 -1.42 19.98
CA ALA A 418 -37.71 -1.30 21.42
C ALA A 418 -37.75 0.19 21.81
N GLN A 419 -38.88 0.86 21.52
CA GLN A 419 -39.44 1.91 22.37
C GLN A 419 -40.34 1.19 23.37
N GLY A 420 -39.82 0.87 24.53
CA GLY A 420 -40.58 0.25 25.63
C GLY A 420 -39.90 0.58 26.94
N GLY A 421 -40.49 1.47 27.70
CA GLY A 421 -39.98 1.95 28.96
C GLY A 421 -39.72 0.83 29.95
N LEU A 422 -38.59 0.89 30.62
CA LEU A 422 -38.28 0.16 31.87
C LEU A 422 -39.01 0.90 33.00
N GLY A 423 -40.06 0.26 33.52
CA GLY A 423 -40.83 0.77 34.60
C GLY A 423 -40.01 0.96 35.87
N ASP A 424 -40.38 2.00 36.63
CA ASP A 424 -39.84 2.42 37.92
C ASP A 424 -39.93 1.33 38.97
N VAL A 425 -38.78 0.76 39.38
CA VAL A 425 -38.66 -0.07 40.56
C VAL A 425 -37.52 0.39 41.47
N LEU A 426 -36.64 1.28 41.05
CA LEU A 426 -35.60 1.89 41.89
C LEU A 426 -35.62 3.40 41.74
N ASP A 427 -35.60 4.11 42.89
CA ASP A 427 -35.42 5.57 42.96
C ASP A 427 -34.12 5.98 42.26
N ASP A 428 -34.14 7.06 41.48
CA ASP A 428 -32.99 7.56 40.72
C ASP A 428 -31.75 7.76 41.61
N ARG A 429 -31.94 8.12 42.87
CA ARG A 429 -30.88 8.29 43.87
C ARG A 429 -30.23 6.97 44.26
N ALA A 430 -30.99 5.90 44.36
CA ALA A 430 -30.48 4.56 44.63
C ALA A 430 -29.70 3.98 43.42
N ARG A 431 -30.23 4.26 42.19
CA ARG A 431 -29.50 3.91 40.96
C ARG A 431 -28.15 4.58 40.87
N ASP A 432 -28.08 5.88 41.16
CA ASP A 432 -26.83 6.63 41.11
C ASP A 432 -25.81 6.15 42.17
N ALA A 433 -26.27 5.80 43.34
CA ALA A 433 -25.43 5.24 44.41
C ALA A 433 -24.82 3.86 44.03
N TYR A 434 -25.64 2.97 43.45
CA TYR A 434 -25.14 1.66 42.97
C TYR A 434 -24.19 1.81 41.77
N ARG A 435 -24.47 2.72 40.85
CA ARG A 435 -23.56 3.03 39.73
C ARG A 435 -22.20 3.51 40.20
N HIS A 436 -22.19 4.48 41.14
CA HIS A 436 -20.94 5.03 41.67
C HIS A 436 -20.13 3.96 42.38
N ARG A 437 -20.80 3.08 43.15
CA ARG A 437 -20.12 1.98 43.84
C ARG A 437 -19.56 0.93 42.87
N LEU A 438 -20.28 0.56 41.83
CA LEU A 438 -19.81 -0.37 40.81
C LEU A 438 -18.61 0.20 40.03
N ALA A 439 -18.65 1.50 39.65
CA ALA A 439 -17.51 2.14 39.02
C ALA A 439 -16.24 2.17 39.89
N THR A 440 -16.42 2.40 41.20
CA THR A 440 -15.32 2.37 42.17
C THR A 440 -14.73 0.95 42.34
N LEU A 441 -15.59 -0.08 42.33
CA LEU A 441 -15.16 -1.48 42.42
C LEU A 441 -14.48 -1.95 41.13
N ASP A 442 -14.96 -1.54 39.97
CA ASP A 442 -14.34 -1.82 38.68
C ASP A 442 -12.92 -1.22 38.61
N ALA A 443 -12.74 0.03 39.05
CA ALA A 443 -11.43 0.67 39.14
C ALA A 443 -10.49 -0.04 40.14
N ALA A 444 -11.00 -0.48 41.30
CA ALA A 444 -10.22 -1.21 42.29
C ALA A 444 -9.80 -2.61 41.79
N ILE A 445 -10.64 -3.26 40.97
CA ILE A 445 -10.30 -4.56 40.34
C ILE A 445 -9.19 -4.36 39.31
N ASP A 446 -9.33 -3.35 38.42
CA ASP A 446 -8.32 -3.05 37.39
C ASP A 446 -6.95 -2.70 38.05
N GLU A 447 -6.94 -1.88 39.09
CA GLU A 447 -5.74 -1.54 39.87
C GLU A 447 -5.12 -2.75 40.57
N ALA A 448 -5.94 -3.62 41.16
CA ALA A 448 -5.47 -4.84 41.81
C ALA A 448 -4.88 -5.84 40.81
N ASP A 449 -5.44 -5.94 39.61
CA ASP A 449 -4.94 -6.78 38.51
C ASP A 449 -3.61 -6.25 37.95
N GLU A 450 -3.47 -4.92 37.82
CA GLU A 450 -2.22 -4.27 37.36
C GLU A 450 -1.09 -4.42 38.38
N LEU A 451 -1.41 -4.37 39.69
CA LEU A 451 -0.42 -4.45 40.79
C LEU A 451 -0.20 -5.87 41.31
N GLY A 452 -0.93 -6.88 40.83
CA GLY A 452 -0.83 -8.28 41.26
C GLY A 452 -1.38 -8.52 42.67
N HIS A 453 -2.27 -7.65 43.17
CA HIS A 453 -2.86 -7.73 44.51
C HIS A 453 -4.11 -8.63 44.55
N THR A 454 -3.92 -9.95 44.44
CA THR A 454 -4.98 -10.96 44.30
C THR A 454 -6.07 -10.89 45.36
N GLU A 455 -5.72 -10.75 46.65
CA GLU A 455 -6.72 -10.70 47.75
C GLU A 455 -7.57 -9.41 47.73
N ALA A 456 -7.03 -8.30 47.29
CA ALA A 456 -7.78 -7.05 47.20
C ALA A 456 -8.72 -7.09 45.97
N GLY A 457 -8.24 -7.64 44.85
CA GLY A 457 -9.03 -7.88 43.65
C GLY A 457 -10.20 -8.83 43.88
N ASP A 458 -9.98 -9.92 44.63
CA ASP A 458 -11.02 -10.91 44.92
C ASP A 458 -12.12 -10.32 45.84
N ARG A 459 -11.77 -9.52 46.84
CA ARG A 459 -12.75 -8.83 47.71
C ARG A 459 -13.60 -7.82 46.92
N ALA A 460 -12.96 -7.08 46.01
CA ALA A 460 -13.69 -6.13 45.16
C ALA A 460 -14.64 -6.85 44.16
N ARG A 461 -14.22 -8.01 43.64
CA ARG A 461 -15.06 -8.87 42.79
C ARG A 461 -16.26 -9.45 43.52
N ASP A 462 -16.07 -9.91 44.78
CA ASP A 462 -17.14 -10.48 45.63
C ASP A 462 -18.20 -9.41 45.97
N GLU A 463 -17.77 -8.21 46.40
CA GLU A 463 -18.68 -7.10 46.70
C GLU A 463 -19.45 -6.67 45.45
N ARG A 464 -18.77 -6.58 44.29
CA ARG A 464 -19.38 -6.28 43.02
C ARG A 464 -20.42 -7.32 42.60
N ALA A 465 -20.11 -8.60 42.78
CA ALA A 465 -21.04 -9.69 42.46
C ALA A 465 -22.31 -9.63 43.35
N ALA A 466 -22.19 -9.22 44.61
CA ALA A 466 -23.32 -9.04 45.51
C ALA A 466 -24.25 -7.91 45.06
N ILE A 467 -23.69 -6.76 44.66
CA ILE A 467 -24.46 -5.62 44.13
C ILE A 467 -25.17 -5.98 42.82
N VAL A 468 -24.47 -6.69 41.91
CA VAL A 468 -25.06 -7.15 40.65
C VAL A 468 -26.19 -8.15 40.89
N ALA A 469 -26.06 -9.06 41.88
CA ALA A 469 -27.10 -10.00 42.25
C ALA A 469 -28.34 -9.29 42.82
N GLU A 470 -28.15 -8.25 43.62
CA GLU A 470 -29.24 -7.42 44.20
C GLU A 470 -29.98 -6.66 43.11
N LEU A 471 -29.25 -6.06 42.18
CA LEU A 471 -29.84 -5.39 41.02
C LEU A 471 -30.61 -6.37 40.08
N ALA A 472 -30.04 -7.58 39.86
CA ALA A 472 -30.72 -8.60 39.06
C ALA A 472 -31.99 -9.11 39.74
N GLY A 473 -32.05 -9.15 41.06
CA GLY A 473 -33.26 -9.46 41.80
C GLY A 473 -34.34 -8.37 41.70
N ALA A 474 -33.94 -7.10 41.69
CA ALA A 474 -34.84 -5.95 41.53
C ALA A 474 -35.41 -5.84 40.09
N TYR A 475 -34.75 -6.38 39.07
CA TYR A 475 -35.18 -6.39 37.68
C TYR A 475 -35.87 -7.68 37.22
N GLY A 476 -36.24 -8.58 38.12
CA GLY A 476 -37.12 -9.73 37.84
C GLY A 476 -36.47 -10.91 37.12
N LEU A 477 -35.17 -11.08 37.19
CA LEU A 477 -34.45 -12.27 36.69
C LEU A 477 -34.21 -13.27 37.83
N GLY A 478 -35.23 -14.05 38.18
CA GLY A 478 -35.16 -15.11 39.16
C GLY A 478 -34.33 -16.30 38.70
N GLY A 479 -33.32 -16.72 39.49
CA GLY A 479 -32.68 -18.03 39.32
C GLY A 479 -31.37 -18.23 40.08
N ARG A 480 -31.41 -19.03 41.09
CA ARG A 480 -30.40 -19.73 41.92
C ARG A 480 -28.90 -19.55 41.62
N PRO A 481 -28.03 -19.36 42.62
CA PRO A 481 -26.58 -19.23 42.47
C PRO A 481 -25.95 -20.55 42.04
N ARG A 482 -25.31 -20.55 40.87
CA ARG A 482 -24.34 -21.58 40.45
C ARG A 482 -22.94 -21.00 40.47
N ARG A 483 -22.07 -21.64 41.22
CA ARG A 483 -20.62 -21.41 41.26
C ARG A 483 -20.01 -21.53 39.89
N THR A 484 -19.02 -20.67 39.64
CA THR A 484 -18.13 -20.58 38.45
C THR A 484 -18.75 -19.95 37.19
N GLY A 485 -18.49 -18.63 37.00
CA GLY A 485 -18.65 -17.91 35.73
C GLY A 485 -19.97 -17.19 35.61
N ASP A 486 -20.14 -16.09 36.37
CA ASP A 486 -21.27 -15.15 36.19
C ASP A 486 -21.35 -14.68 34.73
N PRO A 487 -22.50 -14.86 34.03
CA PRO A 487 -22.70 -14.38 32.69
C PRO A 487 -22.45 -12.87 32.52
N ALA A 488 -22.74 -12.07 33.55
CA ALA A 488 -22.52 -10.62 33.55
C ALA A 488 -21.02 -10.27 33.59
N GLU A 489 -20.22 -11.00 34.39
CA GLU A 489 -18.77 -10.79 34.45
C GLU A 489 -18.06 -11.24 33.19
N ARG A 490 -18.49 -12.34 32.57
CA ARG A 490 -17.98 -12.77 31.26
C ARG A 490 -18.32 -11.75 30.16
N ALA A 491 -19.53 -11.21 30.18
CA ALA A 491 -19.93 -10.16 29.25
C ALA A 491 -19.11 -8.89 29.45
N ARG A 492 -18.92 -8.44 30.71
CA ARG A 492 -18.09 -7.27 31.05
C ARG A 492 -16.66 -7.42 30.50
N SER A 493 -16.01 -8.51 30.84
CA SER A 493 -14.63 -8.76 30.42
C SER A 493 -14.50 -8.86 28.90
N THR A 494 -15.42 -9.57 28.25
CA THR A 494 -15.43 -9.75 26.79
C THR A 494 -15.68 -8.42 26.06
N VAL A 495 -16.66 -7.62 26.48
CA VAL A 495 -16.99 -6.33 25.87
C VAL A 495 -15.88 -5.33 26.10
N THR A 496 -15.34 -5.24 27.31
CA THR A 496 -14.20 -4.36 27.64
C THR A 496 -13.01 -4.66 26.74
N TRP A 497 -12.64 -5.94 26.62
CA TRP A 497 -11.52 -6.34 25.75
C TRP A 497 -11.79 -6.00 24.28
N ARG A 498 -12.98 -6.35 23.75
CA ARG A 498 -13.35 -6.07 22.35
C ARG A 498 -13.28 -4.58 22.00
N ILE A 499 -13.83 -3.73 22.87
CA ILE A 499 -13.83 -2.27 22.66
C ILE A 499 -12.40 -1.73 22.72
N ARG A 500 -11.61 -2.08 23.73
CA ARG A 500 -10.22 -1.61 23.88
C ARG A 500 -9.33 -2.07 22.73
N ASP A 501 -9.43 -3.34 22.31
CA ASP A 501 -8.70 -3.86 21.15
C ASP A 501 -9.10 -3.14 19.85
N THR A 502 -10.39 -2.87 19.68
CA THR A 502 -10.88 -2.14 18.49
C THR A 502 -10.40 -0.70 18.47
N ILE A 503 -10.42 -0.01 19.62
CA ILE A 503 -9.86 1.36 19.73
C ILE A 503 -8.36 1.35 19.42
N ALA A 504 -7.61 0.39 19.93
CA ALA A 504 -6.18 0.26 19.65
C ALA A 504 -5.90 -0.04 18.16
N ARG A 505 -6.76 -0.82 17.48
CA ARG A 505 -6.67 -1.04 16.03
C ARG A 505 -7.02 0.22 15.23
N LEU A 506 -8.07 0.93 15.62
CA LEU A 506 -8.43 2.20 15.01
C LEU A 506 -7.32 3.23 15.16
N GLU A 507 -6.69 3.30 16.34
CA GLU A 507 -5.59 4.23 16.59
C GLU A 507 -4.38 4.00 15.68
N ARG A 508 -4.08 2.73 15.33
CA ARG A 508 -3.00 2.40 14.40
C ARG A 508 -3.25 2.89 12.97
N VAL A 509 -4.50 2.81 12.50
CA VAL A 509 -4.86 3.21 11.13
C VAL A 509 -5.33 4.67 11.06
N HIS A 510 -5.82 5.22 12.19
CA HIS A 510 -6.32 6.58 12.31
C HIS A 510 -6.05 7.11 13.74
N PRO A 511 -4.86 7.64 14.03
CA PRO A 511 -4.42 8.03 15.38
C PRO A 511 -5.38 8.98 16.08
N GLU A 512 -5.94 9.97 15.38
CA GLU A 512 -6.82 10.98 15.98
C GLU A 512 -8.14 10.41 16.48
N ILE A 513 -8.78 9.49 15.72
CA ILE A 513 -10.00 8.83 16.20
C ILE A 513 -9.69 7.88 17.35
N GLY A 514 -8.54 7.15 17.28
CA GLY A 514 -8.11 6.28 18.37
C GLY A 514 -7.92 7.04 19.66
N THR A 515 -7.23 8.19 19.62
CA THR A 515 -7.03 9.09 20.75
C THR A 515 -8.38 9.62 21.29
N HIS A 516 -9.25 10.08 20.39
CA HIS A 516 -10.59 10.57 20.77
C HIS A 516 -11.42 9.49 21.48
N LEU A 517 -11.53 8.28 20.88
CA LEU A 517 -12.30 7.19 21.44
C LEU A 517 -11.71 6.68 22.78
N ARG A 518 -10.40 6.65 22.90
CA ARG A 518 -9.72 6.26 24.17
C ARG A 518 -10.04 7.25 25.29
N ALA A 519 -10.09 8.53 24.99
CA ALA A 519 -10.44 9.57 25.98
C ALA A 519 -11.93 9.55 26.35
N SER A 520 -12.81 9.22 25.39
CA SER A 520 -14.26 9.42 25.49
C SER A 520 -15.05 8.13 25.82
N VAL A 521 -14.51 6.93 25.57
CA VAL A 521 -15.22 5.67 25.83
C VAL A 521 -14.83 5.12 27.19
N ARG A 522 -15.83 4.89 28.02
CA ARG A 522 -15.69 4.22 29.31
C ARG A 522 -16.24 2.79 29.20
N THR A 523 -15.49 1.83 29.71
CA THR A 523 -15.85 0.40 29.68
C THR A 523 -15.97 -0.13 31.10
N GLY A 524 -16.93 -1.02 31.35
CA GLY A 524 -17.19 -1.61 32.66
C GLY A 524 -18.44 -2.46 32.59
N THR A 525 -19.15 -2.61 33.70
CA THR A 525 -20.49 -3.22 33.73
C THR A 525 -21.46 -2.41 32.87
N TYR A 526 -21.29 -1.09 32.90
CA TYR A 526 -21.92 -0.14 32.00
C TYR A 526 -20.85 0.50 31.14
N CYS A 527 -21.08 0.50 29.82
CA CYS A 527 -20.22 1.15 28.85
C CYS A 527 -20.90 2.43 28.38
N ARG A 528 -20.13 3.51 28.15
CA ARG A 528 -20.66 4.77 27.65
C ARG A 528 -19.66 5.50 26.77
N TYR A 529 -20.16 6.30 25.87
CA TYR A 529 -19.39 7.28 25.12
C TYR A 529 -19.71 8.67 25.64
N GLU A 530 -18.70 9.37 26.18
CA GLU A 530 -18.82 10.68 26.83
C GLU A 530 -17.68 11.58 26.40
N PRO A 531 -17.81 12.24 25.22
CA PRO A 531 -16.81 13.14 24.70
C PRO A 531 -16.90 14.51 25.38
N GLU A 532 -15.76 15.23 25.47
CA GLU A 532 -15.74 16.64 25.88
C GLU A 532 -16.53 17.53 24.87
N SER A 533 -16.44 17.20 23.59
CA SER A 533 -17.21 17.81 22.52
C SER A 533 -17.69 16.68 21.59
N ASP A 534 -19.01 16.58 21.41
CA ASP A 534 -19.59 15.59 20.50
C ASP A 534 -19.39 16.05 19.05
N PRO A 535 -18.64 15.27 18.23
CA PRO A 535 -18.40 15.62 16.83
C PRO A 535 -19.63 15.39 15.92
N GLY A 536 -20.73 14.86 16.44
CA GLY A 536 -21.95 14.58 15.67
C GLY A 536 -21.77 13.43 14.69
N TRP A 537 -21.63 12.19 15.22
CA TRP A 537 -21.40 10.99 14.40
C TRP A 537 -22.54 10.71 13.41
N THR A 538 -22.21 10.58 12.13
CA THR A 538 -23.06 9.94 11.12
C THR A 538 -22.81 8.42 11.15
N LEU A 539 -23.85 7.62 11.46
CA LEU A 539 -23.76 6.18 11.72
C LEU A 539 -24.41 5.34 10.60
#